data_a433d376c7cd6d855aef16ca1d2a5fcd
#
_entry.id   a433d376c7cd6d855aef16ca1d2a5fcd
#
_cell.length_a   1.000
_cell.length_b   1.000
_cell.length_c   1.000
_cell.angle_alpha   90.00
_cell.angle_beta   90.00
_cell.angle_gamma   90.00
#
_symmetry.space_group_name_H-M   'P 1'
#
loop_
_entity.id
_entity.type
_entity.pdbx_description
1 polymer ?
#
loop_
_entity_poly.entity_id
_entity_poly.type
_entity_poly.pdbx_seq_one_letter_code
_entity_poly.pdbx_strand_id
1 'polypeptide(L)'
;MKCVVAACAASVLVGCIGAPEINCNYVNPPADGAAATAAAANADADGFVSLFNGKDLTGWIGATKTYGVDPKEPGVLQCFPDRAGAGGGGNLCTEKTYRNFVLRFEFCMPTNGNNGLGIRMTDVDKDAAYYAMCELQLLDDGGDWYYDAKHGMDLLHAYQYTGSVYGIVPCLRDNIGKQIWGKEKNFTAGGSYLRCAGLWNFEEVRVIGSEIEVYLNGILITKADVSKFKGDGTDTPDGKKHPGLHNREGHIGWLGHGHNVKWRNIRIKELPDDARMDAVCPRSVKKCPEGFTVLFDGKPEQLTANWKGVTTREKFDNPIVRQAAKPAKRADMQKFADEHMVRHWSVRNGVLFFDGFRGGYSLATKKDYKDFEMFVDWRILSVTGDSGLYLRGSPQVQIWDAHNQWHIGSGGLYNNKKNPDKALTIADNLVGNWNTFRVKMVGEKVWVWLNGQLVVDNTTLENYWDRSRPIFPIEQIELQCHGDPVEFRNIFIKEL
;
A
#
# COMPACT_ATOMS: atom_id res chain seq x y z
N MET A 1 -0.18 65.31 24.91
CA MET A 1 -0.94 64.05 25.06
C MET A 1 -0.28 63.01 24.18
N LYS A 2 0.58 62.16 24.76
CA LYS A 2 1.28 61.07 24.11
C LYS A 2 0.56 59.77 24.48
N CYS A 3 -0.06 59.09 23.52
CA CYS A 3 -0.55 57.73 23.70
C CYS A 3 0.60 56.78 23.41
N VAL A 4 0.98 56.04 24.44
CA VAL A 4 1.90 54.91 24.34
C VAL A 4 1.05 53.68 24.04
N VAL A 5 1.29 53.07 22.89
CA VAL A 5 0.72 51.75 22.58
C VAL A 5 1.75 50.70 23.01
N ALA A 6 1.40 49.93 24.03
CA ALA A 6 2.19 48.80 24.48
C ALA A 6 1.87 47.60 23.55
N ALA A 7 2.88 47.13 22.85
CA ALA A 7 2.83 45.88 22.11
C ALA A 7 3.05 44.70 23.06
N CYS A 8 2.03 43.94 23.35
CA CYS A 8 2.17 42.61 23.99
C CYS A 8 2.69 41.61 22.96
N ALA A 9 3.97 41.26 23.09
CA ALA A 9 4.53 40.11 22.41
C ALA A 9 4.01 38.82 23.10
N ALA A 10 3.04 38.15 22.52
CA ALA A 10 2.65 36.82 22.92
C ALA A 10 3.63 35.82 22.29
N SER A 11 4.56 35.34 23.10
CA SER A 11 5.42 34.21 22.76
C SER A 11 4.53 32.94 22.69
N VAL A 12 4.17 32.52 21.51
CA VAL A 12 3.56 31.20 21.32
C VAL A 12 4.68 30.17 21.41
N LEU A 13 4.81 29.55 22.58
CA LEU A 13 5.52 28.27 22.69
C LEU A 13 4.74 27.25 21.85
N VAL A 14 5.24 26.96 20.67
CA VAL A 14 4.84 25.76 19.95
C VAL A 14 5.52 24.59 20.66
N GLY A 15 4.82 24.02 21.64
CA GLY A 15 5.18 22.74 22.17
C GLY A 15 5.14 21.73 21.04
N CYS A 16 6.25 21.07 20.74
CA CYS A 16 6.25 19.84 19.99
C CYS A 16 5.33 18.88 20.72
N ILE A 17 4.11 18.73 20.24
CA ILE A 17 3.26 17.61 20.61
C ILE A 17 3.98 16.41 20.04
N GLY A 18 4.64 15.62 20.91
CA GLY A 18 5.25 14.37 20.54
C GLY A 18 4.22 13.58 19.72
N ALA A 19 4.67 13.04 18.60
CA ALA A 19 3.84 12.13 17.81
C ALA A 19 3.24 11.11 18.80
N PRO A 20 1.94 10.84 18.77
CA PRO A 20 1.36 9.82 19.63
C PRO A 20 2.15 8.55 19.40
N GLU A 21 2.63 7.92 20.47
CA GLU A 21 3.21 6.59 20.39
C GLU A 21 2.15 5.69 19.76
N ILE A 22 2.34 5.39 18.48
CA ILE A 22 1.49 4.47 17.76
C ILE A 22 1.82 3.11 18.31
N ASN A 23 1.02 2.64 19.24
CA ASN A 23 1.12 1.32 19.80
C ASN A 23 0.65 0.32 18.73
N CYS A 24 1.50 0.10 17.73
CA CYS A 24 1.30 -0.89 16.70
C CYS A 24 1.56 -2.25 17.31
N ASN A 25 0.57 -2.81 17.99
CA ASN A 25 0.54 -4.24 18.30
C ASN A 25 0.33 -5.01 16.97
N TYR A 26 1.34 -4.95 16.12
CA TYR A 26 1.44 -5.80 14.96
C TYR A 26 1.98 -7.15 15.43
N VAL A 27 1.11 -8.14 15.50
CA VAL A 27 1.53 -9.52 15.68
C VAL A 27 2.02 -9.99 14.33
N ASN A 28 3.36 -10.14 14.19
CA ASN A 28 3.92 -10.84 13.06
C ASN A 28 3.27 -12.23 12.97
N PRO A 29 2.93 -12.72 11.77
CA PRO A 29 2.58 -14.13 11.63
C PRO A 29 3.75 -14.97 12.16
N PRO A 30 3.49 -16.12 12.82
CA PRO A 30 4.55 -16.93 13.41
C PRO A 30 5.56 -17.32 12.33
N ALA A 31 6.84 -17.03 12.61
CA ALA A 31 7.94 -17.45 11.76
C ALA A 31 8.23 -18.92 12.07
N ASP A 32 7.70 -19.81 11.25
CA ASP A 32 8.07 -21.22 11.31
C ASP A 32 9.41 -21.43 10.61
N GLY A 33 10.41 -21.82 11.39
CA GLY A 33 11.74 -22.08 10.91
C GLY A 33 11.88 -23.46 10.28
N ALA A 34 12.34 -23.53 9.04
CA ALA A 34 13.01 -24.70 8.47
C ALA A 34 13.87 -24.30 7.27
N ALA A 35 15.00 -24.98 7.13
CA ALA A 35 16.14 -24.63 6.29
C ALA A 35 15.91 -24.76 4.77
N ALA A 36 16.75 -24.14 4.07
CA ALA A 36 17.12 -23.90 2.67
C ALA A 36 16.74 -24.86 1.51
N THR A 37 15.96 -25.91 1.70
CA THR A 37 15.31 -26.68 0.62
C THR A 37 13.84 -26.37 0.47
N ALA A 38 13.34 -25.35 1.17
CA ALA A 38 11.94 -24.99 1.35
C ALA A 38 11.55 -23.67 0.66
N ALA A 39 12.31 -23.15 -0.29
CA ALA A 39 11.99 -21.86 -0.93
C ALA A 39 10.61 -21.85 -1.64
N ALA A 40 10.12 -23.00 -2.08
CA ALA A 40 8.76 -23.13 -2.64
C ALA A 40 7.68 -23.35 -1.57
N ALA A 41 8.04 -23.76 -0.34
CA ALA A 41 7.10 -24.05 0.74
C ALA A 41 6.75 -22.82 1.60
N ASN A 42 7.52 -21.73 1.51
CA ASN A 42 7.36 -20.50 2.30
C ASN A 42 6.88 -19.29 1.49
N ALA A 43 6.46 -19.50 0.24
CA ALA A 43 5.89 -18.43 -0.56
C ALA A 43 4.47 -18.13 -0.10
N ASP A 44 4.12 -16.82 0.00
CA ASP A 44 2.75 -16.39 0.20
C ASP A 44 1.87 -16.75 -1.01
N ALA A 45 0.55 -16.49 -0.92
CA ALA A 45 -0.40 -16.82 -1.99
C ALA A 45 -0.08 -16.14 -3.33
N ASP A 46 0.75 -15.09 -3.34
CA ASP A 46 1.24 -14.39 -4.54
C ASP A 46 2.63 -14.88 -5.02
N GLY A 47 3.23 -15.81 -4.31
CA GLY A 47 4.55 -16.37 -4.61
C GLY A 47 5.72 -15.50 -4.14
N PHE A 48 5.51 -14.60 -3.17
CA PHE A 48 6.58 -13.86 -2.53
C PHE A 48 7.20 -14.64 -1.37
N VAL A 49 8.52 -14.56 -1.27
CA VAL A 49 9.31 -15.18 -0.20
C VAL A 49 9.87 -14.07 0.68
N SER A 50 9.85 -14.24 2.00
CA SER A 50 10.48 -13.31 2.93
C SER A 50 12.00 -13.33 2.80
N LEU A 51 12.62 -12.15 2.69
CA LEU A 51 14.07 -11.97 2.72
C LEU A 51 14.62 -11.76 4.14
N PHE A 52 13.77 -11.40 5.08
CA PHE A 52 14.17 -11.20 6.47
C PHE A 52 13.30 -12.05 7.39
N ASN A 53 13.94 -12.89 8.20
CA ASN A 53 13.25 -13.83 9.07
C ASN A 53 12.72 -13.20 10.38
N GLY A 54 12.97 -11.90 10.58
CA GLY A 54 12.54 -11.16 11.77
C GLY A 54 13.35 -11.44 13.05
N LYS A 55 14.37 -12.31 13.00
CA LYS A 55 15.12 -12.78 14.18
C LYS A 55 16.59 -12.46 14.11
N ASP A 56 17.20 -12.62 12.93
CA ASP A 56 18.64 -12.46 12.71
C ASP A 56 18.94 -12.13 11.24
N LEU A 57 20.22 -12.03 10.90
CA LEU A 57 20.68 -11.72 9.56
C LEU A 57 21.01 -12.98 8.73
N THR A 58 20.41 -14.12 9.01
CA THR A 58 20.57 -15.32 8.17
C THR A 58 20.12 -15.00 6.72
N GLY A 59 20.97 -15.29 5.74
CA GLY A 59 20.75 -14.95 4.32
C GLY A 59 21.21 -13.54 3.92
N TRP A 60 21.89 -12.82 4.84
CA TRP A 60 22.47 -11.50 4.60
C TRP A 60 23.98 -11.50 4.83
N ILE A 61 24.71 -10.75 4.01
CA ILE A 61 26.19 -10.61 4.03
C ILE A 61 26.58 -9.12 4.01
N GLY A 62 27.86 -8.84 4.15
CA GLY A 62 28.42 -7.49 4.15
C GLY A 62 28.44 -6.87 5.56
N ALA A 63 27.82 -5.71 5.75
CA ALA A 63 27.89 -4.93 6.99
C ALA A 63 27.06 -5.52 8.14
N THR A 64 27.13 -6.80 8.40
CA THR A 64 26.33 -7.50 9.42
C THR A 64 26.54 -7.02 10.86
N LYS A 65 27.63 -6.28 11.13
CA LYS A 65 27.89 -5.70 12.47
C LYS A 65 27.07 -4.43 12.74
N THR A 66 26.68 -3.72 11.68
CA THR A 66 25.98 -2.44 11.77
C THR A 66 24.48 -2.56 11.48
N TYR A 67 24.00 -3.75 11.20
CA TYR A 67 22.57 -4.03 11.03
C TYR A 67 22.12 -5.09 12.04
N GLY A 68 20.84 -5.17 12.28
CA GLY A 68 20.24 -6.19 13.14
C GLY A 68 18.77 -5.94 13.40
N VAL A 69 18.18 -6.77 14.25
CA VAL A 69 16.81 -6.59 14.72
C VAL A 69 16.71 -5.36 15.62
N ASP A 70 15.71 -4.53 15.41
CA ASP A 70 15.41 -3.41 16.31
C ASP A 70 15.05 -3.96 17.70
N PRO A 71 15.75 -3.56 18.77
CA PRO A 71 15.47 -4.06 20.13
C PRO A 71 14.11 -3.60 20.68
N LYS A 72 13.50 -2.56 20.10
CA LYS A 72 12.20 -2.03 20.52
C LYS A 72 11.05 -2.56 19.67
N GLU A 73 11.32 -2.97 18.43
CA GLU A 73 10.34 -3.44 17.47
C GLU A 73 10.77 -4.81 16.91
N PRO A 74 10.44 -5.93 17.56
CA PRO A 74 10.76 -7.27 17.05
C PRO A 74 10.26 -7.48 15.63
N GLY A 75 11.07 -8.11 14.77
CA GLY A 75 10.73 -8.33 13.36
C GLY A 75 11.07 -7.14 12.43
N VAL A 76 11.62 -6.06 12.99
CA VAL A 76 12.11 -4.91 12.22
C VAL A 76 13.62 -5.00 12.08
N LEU A 77 14.11 -4.89 10.86
CA LEU A 77 15.53 -4.71 10.54
C LEU A 77 15.90 -3.25 10.71
N GLN A 78 17.03 -2.95 11.36
CA GLN A 78 17.51 -1.58 11.53
C GLN A 78 19.01 -1.46 11.25
N CYS A 79 19.41 -0.33 10.67
CA CYS A 79 20.80 0.12 10.59
C CYS A 79 21.21 0.80 11.91
N PHE A 80 22.36 0.43 12.46
CA PHE A 80 22.95 1.00 13.68
C PHE A 80 24.36 1.52 13.38
N PRO A 81 24.51 2.69 12.75
CA PRO A 81 25.79 3.18 12.24
C PRO A 81 26.87 3.30 13.33
N ASP A 82 26.48 3.53 14.59
CA ASP A 82 27.40 3.73 15.70
C ASP A 82 28.04 2.43 16.23
N ARG A 83 27.48 1.25 15.88
CA ARG A 83 27.96 -0.03 16.43
C ARG A 83 29.37 -0.43 16.01
N ALA A 84 29.86 0.07 14.90
CA ALA A 84 31.16 -0.36 14.34
C ALA A 84 32.24 0.72 14.37
N GLY A 85 31.96 1.90 14.92
CA GLY A 85 32.93 3.02 14.92
C GLY A 85 33.26 3.54 13.52
N ALA A 86 32.61 3.04 12.49
CA ALA A 86 32.79 3.43 11.09
C ALA A 86 31.59 4.26 10.66
N GLY A 87 31.78 5.56 10.47
CA GLY A 87 30.75 6.41 9.90
C GLY A 87 30.19 5.81 8.60
N GLY A 88 28.85 5.71 8.52
CA GLY A 88 28.19 5.33 7.30
C GLY A 88 27.37 4.04 7.33
N GLY A 89 27.55 3.12 8.28
CA GLY A 89 26.77 1.89 8.39
C GLY A 89 27.16 0.75 7.43
N GLY A 90 27.76 1.05 6.28
CA GLY A 90 28.14 0.05 5.26
C GLY A 90 26.93 -0.55 4.51
N ASN A 91 27.20 -1.52 3.64
CA ASN A 91 26.19 -2.17 2.81
C ASN A 91 25.79 -3.53 3.40
N LEU A 92 24.48 -3.74 3.63
CA LEU A 92 23.93 -5.04 4.00
C LEU A 92 23.25 -5.63 2.77
N CYS A 93 23.72 -6.79 2.32
CA CYS A 93 23.29 -7.37 1.04
C CYS A 93 22.71 -8.77 1.25
N THR A 94 21.79 -9.18 0.37
CA THR A 94 21.32 -10.57 0.32
C THR A 94 22.50 -11.50 -0.06
N GLU A 95 22.58 -12.69 0.56
CA GLU A 95 23.57 -13.71 0.14
C GLU A 95 23.28 -14.23 -1.28
N LYS A 96 21.99 -14.40 -1.60
CA LYS A 96 21.52 -14.80 -2.92
C LYS A 96 21.53 -13.61 -3.89
N THR A 97 21.81 -13.88 -5.17
CA THR A 97 21.67 -12.92 -6.27
C THR A 97 20.32 -13.04 -6.97
N TYR A 98 19.89 -11.96 -7.61
CA TYR A 98 18.59 -11.86 -8.28
C TYR A 98 18.74 -11.17 -9.64
N ARG A 99 17.97 -11.64 -10.63
CA ARG A 99 17.98 -11.13 -12.01
C ARG A 99 16.72 -10.31 -12.32
N ASN A 100 15.59 -10.98 -12.45
CA ASN A 100 14.27 -10.37 -12.64
C ASN A 100 13.42 -10.63 -11.40
N PHE A 101 12.82 -9.60 -10.84
CA PHE A 101 12.09 -9.74 -9.59
C PHE A 101 11.07 -8.62 -9.35
N VAL A 102 10.16 -8.89 -8.44
CA VAL A 102 9.41 -7.88 -7.71
C VAL A 102 9.85 -7.91 -6.25
N LEU A 103 10.35 -6.80 -5.75
CA LEU A 103 10.73 -6.62 -4.34
C LEU A 103 9.69 -5.73 -3.66
N ARG A 104 9.25 -6.10 -2.47
CA ARG A 104 8.33 -5.34 -1.63
C ARG A 104 8.92 -5.17 -0.26
N PHE A 105 8.86 -3.97 0.28
CA PHE A 105 9.31 -3.70 1.64
C PHE A 105 8.62 -2.45 2.19
N GLU A 106 8.66 -2.33 3.51
CA GLU A 106 8.34 -1.09 4.19
C GLU A 106 9.62 -0.50 4.78
N PHE A 107 9.76 0.82 4.72
CA PHE A 107 10.87 1.53 5.32
C PHE A 107 10.39 2.72 6.14
N CYS A 108 11.16 3.04 7.19
CA CYS A 108 10.93 4.20 8.03
C CYS A 108 12.23 5.00 8.12
N MET A 109 12.19 6.22 7.56
CA MET A 109 13.32 7.15 7.58
C MET A 109 13.36 7.93 8.89
N PRO A 110 14.54 8.12 9.52
CA PRO A 110 14.71 9.15 10.52
C PRO A 110 14.76 10.53 9.86
N THR A 111 14.60 11.59 10.64
CA THR A 111 14.77 12.97 10.16
C THR A 111 16.14 13.15 9.50
N ASN A 112 16.15 13.76 8.32
CA ASN A 112 17.33 13.91 7.45
C ASN A 112 17.99 12.60 7.06
N GLY A 113 17.24 11.49 7.15
CA GLY A 113 17.73 10.15 6.83
C GLY A 113 18.15 10.01 5.38
N ASN A 114 19.21 9.24 5.15
CA ASN A 114 19.71 8.87 3.84
C ASN A 114 20.07 7.38 3.82
N ASN A 115 19.68 6.72 2.77
CA ASN A 115 20.02 5.34 2.44
C ASN A 115 19.82 5.13 0.94
N GLY A 116 20.06 3.94 0.45
CA GLY A 116 19.75 3.53 -0.91
C GLY A 116 19.41 2.06 -0.96
N LEU A 117 18.62 1.66 -1.94
CA LEU A 117 18.44 0.27 -2.32
C LEU A 117 19.34 -0.03 -3.52
N GLY A 118 20.43 -0.76 -3.28
CA GLY A 118 21.29 -1.28 -4.34
C GLY A 118 20.65 -2.52 -4.96
N ILE A 119 20.48 -2.54 -6.27
CA ILE A 119 19.99 -3.70 -7.01
C ILE A 119 21.07 -4.20 -7.97
N ARG A 120 21.12 -5.52 -8.16
CA ARG A 120 22.11 -6.19 -9.04
C ARG A 120 23.55 -5.81 -8.73
N MET A 121 23.84 -5.69 -7.44
CA MET A 121 25.19 -5.40 -6.94
C MET A 121 26.10 -6.60 -7.19
N THR A 122 27.25 -6.37 -7.82
CA THR A 122 28.22 -7.44 -8.14
C THR A 122 29.32 -7.57 -7.09
N ASP A 123 29.44 -6.57 -6.21
CA ASP A 123 30.39 -6.60 -5.09
C ASP A 123 29.69 -6.04 -3.85
N VAL A 124 29.94 -6.66 -2.71
CA VAL A 124 29.33 -6.26 -1.42
C VAL A 124 30.29 -5.39 -0.59
N ASP A 125 31.55 -5.30 -0.99
CA ASP A 125 32.50 -4.40 -0.36
C ASP A 125 32.07 -2.94 -0.56
N LYS A 126 32.07 -2.17 0.52
CA LYS A 126 31.61 -0.79 0.51
C LYS A 126 32.31 0.06 -0.56
N ASP A 127 33.61 -0.10 -0.68
CA ASP A 127 34.41 0.75 -1.58
C ASP A 127 34.34 0.25 -3.03
N ALA A 128 34.27 -1.06 -3.24
CA ALA A 128 34.10 -1.66 -4.55
C ALA A 128 32.66 -1.57 -5.08
N ALA A 129 31.68 -1.51 -4.18
CA ALA A 129 30.27 -1.43 -4.54
C ALA A 129 29.83 -0.04 -5.03
N TYR A 130 30.66 0.98 -4.88
CA TYR A 130 30.32 2.35 -5.29
C TYR A 130 30.04 2.43 -6.79
N TYR A 131 28.75 2.60 -7.14
CA TYR A 131 28.24 2.52 -8.52
C TYR A 131 28.43 1.16 -9.25
N ALA A 132 28.95 0.11 -8.60
CA ALA A 132 28.94 -1.24 -9.15
C ALA A 132 27.56 -1.93 -9.12
N MET A 133 26.50 -1.12 -9.01
CA MET A 133 25.10 -1.48 -8.91
C MET A 133 24.24 -0.42 -9.57
N CYS A 134 22.95 -0.67 -9.64
CA CYS A 134 21.94 0.36 -9.87
C CYS A 134 21.34 0.72 -8.51
N GLU A 135 21.43 1.98 -8.11
CA GLU A 135 20.89 2.48 -6.84
C GLU A 135 19.52 3.11 -7.04
N LEU A 136 18.56 2.71 -6.20
CA LEU A 136 17.30 3.40 -6.03
C LEU A 136 17.34 4.19 -4.71
N GLN A 137 17.18 5.50 -4.81
CA GLN A 137 17.33 6.39 -3.65
C GLN A 137 16.25 6.18 -2.60
N LEU A 138 16.66 6.21 -1.32
CA LEU A 138 15.80 6.29 -0.14
C LEU A 138 16.25 7.45 0.74
N LEU A 139 15.43 8.49 0.87
CA LEU A 139 15.81 9.74 1.52
C LEU A 139 14.63 10.32 2.31
N ASP A 140 14.90 11.08 3.34
CA ASP A 140 13.91 12.01 3.92
C ASP A 140 13.89 13.29 3.08
N ASP A 141 13.30 13.23 1.89
CA ASP A 141 13.36 14.30 0.87
C ASP A 141 12.96 15.69 1.42
N GLY A 142 12.13 15.73 2.46
CA GLY A 142 11.66 16.95 3.11
C GLY A 142 12.45 17.37 4.35
N GLY A 143 13.51 16.65 4.68
CA GLY A 143 14.39 16.98 5.78
C GLY A 143 15.10 18.32 5.56
N ASP A 144 15.41 19.03 6.65
CA ASP A 144 16.03 20.37 6.59
C ASP A 144 17.38 20.40 5.84
N TRP A 145 18.02 19.24 5.65
CA TRP A 145 19.26 19.13 4.87
C TRP A 145 19.01 19.09 3.36
N TYR A 146 17.80 18.78 2.94
CA TYR A 146 17.42 18.53 1.54
C TYR A 146 16.38 19.50 1.02
N TYR A 147 15.71 20.22 1.92
CA TYR A 147 14.68 21.19 1.60
C TYR A 147 14.77 22.43 2.49
N ASP A 148 14.99 23.60 1.88
CA ASP A 148 14.93 24.89 2.57
C ASP A 148 13.47 25.35 2.70
N ALA A 149 12.83 24.97 3.81
CA ALA A 149 11.44 25.34 4.08
C ALA A 149 11.22 26.85 4.23
N LYS A 150 12.26 27.62 4.58
CA LYS A 150 12.18 29.09 4.75
C LYS A 150 12.01 29.79 3.41
N HIS A 151 12.68 29.28 2.38
CA HIS A 151 12.66 29.87 1.04
C HIS A 151 11.86 29.04 0.04
N GLY A 152 11.33 27.87 0.44
CA GLY A 152 10.58 26.97 -0.41
C GLY A 152 11.43 26.35 -1.52
N MET A 153 12.71 26.09 -1.24
CA MET A 153 13.67 25.64 -2.24
C MET A 153 14.10 24.20 -2.03
N ASP A 154 14.05 23.42 -3.09
CA ASP A 154 14.68 22.10 -3.13
C ASP A 154 16.20 22.25 -3.20
N LEU A 155 16.92 21.52 -2.35
CA LEU A 155 18.37 21.45 -2.33
C LEU A 155 18.90 20.23 -3.08
N LEU A 156 18.01 19.34 -3.53
CA LEU A 156 18.31 18.11 -4.25
C LEU A 156 18.23 18.29 -5.77
N HIS A 157 19.08 17.60 -6.48
CA HIS A 157 18.88 17.40 -7.92
C HIS A 157 17.72 16.42 -8.17
N ALA A 158 17.11 16.53 -9.36
CA ALA A 158 15.94 15.72 -9.73
C ALA A 158 16.14 14.20 -9.57
N TYR A 159 17.35 13.71 -9.77
CA TYR A 159 17.73 12.31 -9.68
C TYR A 159 18.13 11.84 -8.25
N GLN A 160 17.94 12.68 -7.23
CA GLN A 160 18.32 12.38 -5.84
C GLN A 160 17.12 12.13 -4.92
N TYR A 161 15.91 12.26 -5.41
CA TYR A 161 14.69 12.00 -4.63
C TYR A 161 14.42 10.52 -4.45
N THR A 162 13.74 10.16 -3.37
CA THR A 162 13.30 8.79 -3.09
C THR A 162 12.65 8.15 -4.31
N GLY A 163 13.09 6.95 -4.64
CA GLY A 163 12.64 6.15 -5.79
C GLY A 163 13.30 6.50 -7.12
N SER A 164 14.12 7.55 -7.21
CA SER A 164 14.92 7.82 -8.42
C SER A 164 15.96 6.74 -8.64
N VAL A 165 16.26 6.42 -9.91
CA VAL A 165 17.51 5.74 -10.24
C VAL A 165 18.63 6.78 -10.06
N TYR A 166 19.34 6.69 -8.95
CA TYR A 166 20.28 7.73 -8.50
C TYR A 166 21.28 8.11 -9.58
N GLY A 167 21.38 9.40 -9.86
CA GLY A 167 22.29 9.95 -10.88
C GLY A 167 21.83 9.76 -12.33
N ILE A 168 20.79 8.96 -12.61
CA ILE A 168 20.42 8.51 -13.97
C ILE A 168 18.99 8.95 -14.33
N VAL A 169 17.98 8.45 -13.62
CA VAL A 169 16.57 8.72 -13.96
C VAL A 169 15.84 9.32 -12.77
N PRO A 170 15.34 10.55 -12.91
CA PRO A 170 14.54 11.17 -11.86
C PRO A 170 13.20 10.45 -11.67
N CYS A 171 12.69 10.48 -10.45
CA CYS A 171 11.30 10.10 -10.21
C CYS A 171 10.33 11.16 -10.76
N LEU A 172 9.08 10.79 -10.93
CA LEU A 172 8.01 11.71 -11.37
C LEU A 172 7.73 12.74 -10.26
N ARG A 173 8.25 13.96 -10.45
CA ARG A 173 8.28 14.99 -9.41
C ARG A 173 7.05 15.87 -9.31
N ASP A 174 6.17 15.89 -10.28
CA ASP A 174 5.09 16.89 -10.38
C ASP A 174 4.23 17.02 -9.13
N ASN A 175 4.36 16.07 -8.23
CA ASN A 175 3.66 16.03 -6.97
C ASN A 175 4.57 16.01 -5.74
N ILE A 176 5.88 15.76 -5.86
CA ILE A 176 6.80 15.73 -4.72
C ILE A 176 7.22 17.16 -4.35
N GLY A 177 7.61 17.96 -5.31
CA GLY A 177 8.14 19.32 -5.07
C GLY A 177 7.13 20.36 -4.59
N LYS A 178 5.85 20.04 -4.51
CA LYS A 178 4.82 20.92 -3.92
C LYS A 178 4.44 20.53 -2.51
N GLN A 179 5.17 19.57 -1.94
CA GLN A 179 4.82 19.07 -0.67
C GLN A 179 5.50 19.75 0.43
N ILE A 180 4.70 20.34 1.11
CA ILE A 180 5.02 20.96 2.36
C ILE A 180 4.93 19.87 3.42
N TRP A 181 6.06 19.30 3.65
CA TRP A 181 6.32 18.29 4.62
C TRP A 181 5.71 18.62 5.98
N GLY A 182 4.61 17.98 6.29
CA GLY A 182 4.01 18.01 7.62
C GLY A 182 3.43 19.33 8.10
N LYS A 183 3.46 20.40 7.31
CA LYS A 183 2.92 21.71 7.73
C LYS A 183 1.51 21.99 7.24
N GLU A 184 1.04 21.32 6.19
CA GLU A 184 -0.34 21.42 5.77
C GLU A 184 -1.14 20.23 6.28
N LYS A 185 -2.11 20.51 7.13
CA LYS A 185 -3.04 19.51 7.69
C LYS A 185 -4.02 18.95 6.67
N ASN A 186 -3.99 19.44 5.45
CA ASN A 186 -4.90 19.05 4.37
C ASN A 186 -4.09 18.49 3.22
N PHE A 187 -3.86 17.19 3.23
CA PHE A 187 -3.43 16.48 2.03
C PHE A 187 -4.57 16.53 1.02
N THR A 188 -4.42 17.39 0.03
CA THR A 188 -5.27 17.32 -1.15
C THR A 188 -4.79 16.18 -2.05
N ALA A 189 -5.68 15.60 -2.82
CA ALA A 189 -5.33 14.65 -3.88
C ALA A 189 -4.21 15.25 -4.76
N GLY A 190 -3.03 14.63 -4.74
CA GLY A 190 -1.82 15.18 -5.37
C GLY A 190 -0.72 15.54 -4.37
N GLY A 191 -0.90 15.23 -3.07
CA GLY A 191 0.12 15.36 -2.06
C GLY A 191 1.26 14.33 -2.17
N SER A 192 2.17 14.31 -1.19
CA SER A 192 3.39 13.47 -1.17
C SER A 192 3.13 12.00 -1.38
N TYR A 193 3.91 11.44 -2.25
CA TYR A 193 4.04 10.01 -2.29
C TYR A 193 4.85 9.47 -1.09
N LEU A 194 5.80 10.25 -0.56
CA LEU A 194 6.62 9.93 0.60
C LEU A 194 6.00 10.49 1.88
N ARG A 195 5.85 9.67 2.91
CA ARG A 195 5.44 10.09 4.26
C ARG A 195 6.62 10.67 5.02
N CYS A 196 6.32 11.57 5.95
CA CYS A 196 7.31 12.21 6.79
C CYS A 196 8.20 11.22 7.55
N ALA A 197 9.39 11.70 7.94
CA ALA A 197 10.29 10.98 8.83
C ALA A 197 9.55 10.43 10.05
N GLY A 198 9.90 9.21 10.46
CA GLY A 198 9.26 8.49 11.55
C GLY A 198 8.00 7.71 11.16
N LEU A 199 7.49 7.87 9.94
CA LEU A 199 6.35 7.10 9.44
C LEU A 199 6.80 6.01 8.48
N TRP A 200 6.09 4.89 8.49
CA TRP A 200 6.35 3.78 7.58
C TRP A 200 5.87 4.10 6.17
N ASN A 201 6.77 3.95 5.21
CA ASN A 201 6.50 4.00 3.78
C ASN A 201 6.53 2.59 3.22
N PHE A 202 5.68 2.32 2.23
CA PHE A 202 5.68 1.08 1.47
C PHE A 202 6.29 1.31 0.09
N GLU A 203 7.22 0.44 -0.32
CA GLU A 203 7.79 0.48 -1.65
C GLU A 203 7.71 -0.88 -2.36
N GLU A 204 7.35 -0.85 -3.63
CA GLU A 204 7.43 -1.99 -4.54
C GLU A 204 8.34 -1.64 -5.71
N VAL A 205 9.35 -2.44 -5.91
CA VAL A 205 10.32 -2.31 -7.01
C VAL A 205 10.16 -3.49 -7.94
N ARG A 206 9.97 -3.22 -9.23
CA ARG A 206 9.91 -4.21 -10.30
C ARG A 206 11.10 -4.04 -11.20
N VAL A 207 11.86 -5.13 -11.42
CA VAL A 207 13.07 -5.14 -12.26
C VAL A 207 12.97 -6.28 -13.24
N ILE A 208 12.88 -5.94 -14.54
CA ILE A 208 12.81 -6.92 -15.63
C ILE A 208 13.70 -6.45 -16.77
N GLY A 209 14.75 -7.22 -17.07
CA GLY A 209 15.74 -6.79 -18.05
C GLY A 209 16.36 -5.44 -17.69
N SER A 210 16.21 -4.44 -18.54
CA SER A 210 16.63 -3.05 -18.30
C SER A 210 15.54 -2.15 -17.74
N GLU A 211 14.32 -2.66 -17.62
CA GLU A 211 13.17 -1.89 -17.17
C GLU A 211 13.05 -1.93 -15.64
N ILE A 212 12.85 -0.77 -15.02
CA ILE A 212 12.67 -0.60 -13.58
C ILE A 212 11.41 0.25 -13.36
N GLU A 213 10.51 -0.24 -12.53
CA GLU A 213 9.39 0.54 -12.02
C GLU A 213 9.45 0.59 -10.50
N VAL A 214 9.28 1.79 -9.92
CA VAL A 214 9.21 2.01 -8.47
C VAL A 214 7.84 2.57 -8.13
N TYR A 215 7.18 1.91 -7.20
CA TYR A 215 5.90 2.33 -6.65
C TYR A 215 6.08 2.68 -5.18
N LEU A 216 5.84 3.93 -4.83
CA LEU A 216 5.91 4.41 -3.45
C LEU A 216 4.49 4.66 -2.93
N ASN A 217 4.15 4.04 -1.80
CA ASN A 217 2.82 4.09 -1.21
C ASN A 217 1.69 3.87 -2.25
N GLY A 218 1.92 2.92 -3.16
CA GLY A 218 0.98 2.53 -4.19
C GLY A 218 1.04 3.31 -5.50
N ILE A 219 1.80 4.39 -5.58
CA ILE A 219 1.88 5.26 -6.75
C ILE A 219 3.14 4.98 -7.56
N LEU A 220 3.02 4.78 -8.86
CA LEU A 220 4.15 4.68 -9.77
C LEU A 220 4.87 6.03 -9.82
N ILE A 221 6.06 6.11 -9.21
CA ILE A 221 6.87 7.32 -9.16
C ILE A 221 8.06 7.28 -10.11
N THR A 222 8.50 6.07 -10.50
CA THR A 222 9.62 5.92 -11.42
C THR A 222 9.32 4.82 -12.43
N LYS A 223 9.55 5.16 -13.69
CA LYS A 223 9.56 4.22 -14.81
C LYS A 223 10.82 4.49 -15.62
N ALA A 224 11.78 3.60 -15.53
CA ALA A 224 13.08 3.73 -16.15
C ALA A 224 13.35 2.56 -17.11
N ASP A 225 14.04 2.86 -18.20
CA ASP A 225 14.71 1.88 -19.04
C ASP A 225 16.19 2.27 -19.09
N VAL A 226 16.99 1.60 -18.27
CA VAL A 226 18.41 1.94 -18.10
C VAL A 226 19.25 1.60 -19.34
N SER A 227 18.73 0.83 -20.29
CA SER A 227 19.42 0.57 -21.57
C SER A 227 19.59 1.81 -22.43
N LYS A 228 18.84 2.88 -22.15
CA LYS A 228 18.91 4.16 -22.86
C LYS A 228 20.11 5.02 -22.49
N PHE A 229 20.84 4.62 -21.44
CA PHE A 229 22.02 5.33 -20.95
C PHE A 229 23.26 4.45 -21.13
N LYS A 230 24.39 5.06 -21.44
CA LYS A 230 25.67 4.36 -21.54
C LYS A 230 26.28 4.05 -20.16
N GLY A 231 26.01 4.92 -19.19
CA GLY A 231 26.57 4.80 -17.85
C GLY A 231 28.06 5.15 -17.76
N ASP A 232 28.62 5.78 -18.79
CA ASP A 232 30.03 6.17 -18.86
C ASP A 232 30.35 7.60 -18.39
N GLY A 233 29.31 8.32 -17.95
CA GLY A 233 29.37 9.71 -17.49
C GLY A 233 29.12 10.74 -18.60
N THR A 234 28.98 10.31 -19.86
CA THR A 234 28.71 11.25 -20.97
C THR A 234 27.24 11.56 -21.17
N ASP A 235 26.36 10.68 -20.71
CA ASP A 235 24.90 10.80 -20.84
C ASP A 235 24.15 10.63 -19.53
N THR A 236 24.88 10.60 -18.40
CA THR A 236 24.29 10.54 -17.06
C THR A 236 24.05 11.95 -16.52
N PRO A 237 22.88 12.26 -15.96
CA PRO A 237 22.56 13.59 -15.43
C PRO A 237 23.48 14.09 -14.32
N ASP A 238 24.11 13.18 -13.57
CA ASP A 238 25.11 13.55 -12.54
C ASP A 238 26.55 13.67 -13.08
N GLY A 239 26.77 13.36 -14.36
CA GLY A 239 28.09 13.41 -15.01
C GLY A 239 29.07 12.33 -14.54
N LYS A 240 28.60 11.30 -13.81
CA LYS A 240 29.46 10.26 -13.25
C LYS A 240 29.31 8.94 -14.00
N LYS A 241 30.33 8.07 -13.86
CA LYS A 241 30.26 6.71 -14.36
C LYS A 241 29.46 5.83 -13.42
N HIS A 242 28.58 5.00 -14.00
CA HIS A 242 27.78 4.02 -13.31
C HIS A 242 28.06 2.61 -13.86
N PRO A 243 29.19 1.98 -13.50
CA PRO A 243 29.64 0.72 -14.12
C PRO A 243 28.68 -0.44 -13.85
N GLY A 244 27.87 -0.38 -12.78
CA GLY A 244 26.86 -1.39 -12.47
C GLY A 244 25.51 -1.19 -13.12
N LEU A 245 25.31 -0.12 -13.89
CA LEU A 245 23.99 0.23 -14.47
C LEU A 245 23.40 -0.88 -15.34
N HIS A 246 24.23 -1.61 -16.06
CA HIS A 246 23.82 -2.68 -16.97
C HIS A 246 23.99 -4.10 -16.41
N ASN A 247 24.28 -4.24 -15.12
CA ASN A 247 24.32 -5.55 -14.49
C ASN A 247 22.96 -6.25 -14.66
N ARG A 248 23.00 -7.51 -15.05
CA ARG A 248 21.77 -8.29 -15.30
C ARG A 248 21.34 -9.09 -14.08
N GLU A 249 22.28 -9.33 -13.16
CA GLU A 249 22.09 -10.12 -11.95
C GLU A 249 23.04 -9.63 -10.87
N GLY A 250 22.68 -9.78 -9.61
CA GLY A 250 23.51 -9.45 -8.46
C GLY A 250 22.71 -9.39 -7.17
N HIS A 251 23.38 -9.04 -6.10
CA HIS A 251 22.78 -8.92 -4.78
C HIS A 251 21.81 -7.73 -4.71
N ILE A 252 20.90 -7.81 -3.76
CA ILE A 252 20.05 -6.69 -3.34
C ILE A 252 20.55 -6.22 -1.98
N GLY A 253 20.70 -4.92 -1.77
CA GLY A 253 21.28 -4.44 -0.52
C GLY A 253 20.83 -3.06 -0.10
N TRP A 254 20.95 -2.81 1.20
CA TRP A 254 20.74 -1.49 1.82
C TRP A 254 22.08 -0.77 1.92
N LEU A 255 22.11 0.48 1.43
CA LEU A 255 23.33 1.28 1.33
C LEU A 255 23.39 2.25 2.50
N GLY A 256 24.20 1.92 3.52
CA GLY A 256 24.26 2.70 4.73
C GLY A 256 24.98 4.05 4.58
N HIS A 257 24.30 5.13 4.97
CA HIS A 257 24.82 6.51 4.96
C HIS A 257 24.88 7.13 6.37
N GLY A 258 25.00 6.31 7.42
CA GLY A 258 25.15 6.81 8.80
C GLY A 258 23.83 7.17 9.50
N HIS A 259 22.69 6.68 9.01
CA HIS A 259 21.37 6.93 9.58
C HIS A 259 20.69 5.66 10.06
N ASN A 260 19.88 5.78 11.12
CA ASN A 260 19.14 4.66 11.74
C ASN A 260 17.85 4.35 10.96
N VAL A 261 17.98 3.96 9.71
CA VAL A 261 16.85 3.56 8.89
C VAL A 261 16.32 2.20 9.33
N LYS A 262 15.02 1.99 9.24
CA LYS A 262 14.34 0.75 9.60
C LYS A 262 13.63 0.15 8.39
N TRP A 263 13.54 -1.18 8.34
CA TRP A 263 12.82 -1.94 7.32
C TRP A 263 12.02 -3.07 7.94
N ARG A 264 10.90 -3.41 7.31
CA ARG A 264 10.09 -4.60 7.64
C ARG A 264 9.37 -5.12 6.42
N ASN A 265 8.74 -6.28 6.53
CA ASN A 265 7.96 -6.90 5.45
C ASN A 265 8.74 -7.00 4.12
N ILE A 266 10.03 -7.33 4.22
CA ILE A 266 10.93 -7.42 3.06
C ILE A 266 10.66 -8.75 2.37
N ARG A 267 10.06 -8.71 1.17
CA ARG A 267 9.64 -9.89 0.42
C ARG A 267 10.00 -9.77 -1.04
N ILE A 268 10.40 -10.86 -1.66
CA ILE A 268 10.76 -10.90 -3.07
C ILE A 268 10.01 -12.01 -3.80
N LYS A 269 9.65 -11.73 -5.04
CA LYS A 269 9.18 -12.71 -6.02
C LYS A 269 10.14 -12.70 -7.21
N GLU A 270 10.80 -13.81 -7.44
CA GLU A 270 11.63 -14.00 -8.63
C GLU A 270 10.74 -14.19 -9.84
N LEU A 271 11.16 -13.66 -10.96
CA LEU A 271 10.44 -13.72 -12.22
C LEU A 271 11.28 -14.47 -13.27
N PRO A 272 10.64 -15.20 -14.19
CA PRO A 272 11.33 -15.89 -15.26
C PRO A 272 12.01 -14.91 -16.24
N ASP A 273 12.91 -15.42 -17.05
CA ASP A 273 13.68 -14.61 -18.02
C ASP A 273 12.82 -13.97 -19.11
N ASP A 274 11.70 -14.59 -19.44
CA ASP A 274 10.70 -14.10 -20.40
C ASP A 274 9.62 -13.23 -19.78
N ALA A 275 9.77 -12.87 -18.49
CA ALA A 275 8.83 -11.99 -17.82
C ALA A 275 8.70 -10.66 -18.55
N ARG A 276 7.49 -10.10 -18.51
CA ARG A 276 7.16 -8.80 -19.10
C ARG A 276 6.57 -7.87 -18.05
N MET A 277 6.97 -6.61 -18.08
CA MET A 277 6.52 -5.62 -17.10
C MET A 277 4.98 -5.46 -17.05
N ASP A 278 4.33 -5.50 -18.21
CA ASP A 278 2.88 -5.39 -18.33
C ASP A 278 2.10 -6.61 -17.80
N ALA A 279 2.76 -7.76 -17.65
CA ALA A 279 2.16 -8.98 -17.12
C ALA A 279 2.40 -9.18 -15.62
N VAL A 280 3.27 -8.38 -14.99
CA VAL A 280 3.62 -8.52 -13.58
C VAL A 280 2.60 -7.83 -12.69
N CYS A 281 1.93 -8.62 -11.84
CA CYS A 281 1.04 -8.14 -10.77
C CYS A 281 0.16 -6.94 -11.20
N PRO A 282 -0.89 -7.15 -11.98
CA PRO A 282 -1.74 -6.04 -12.41
C PRO A 282 -2.32 -5.33 -11.18
N ARG A 283 -2.01 -4.04 -11.04
CA ARG A 283 -2.54 -3.21 -9.95
C ARG A 283 -3.97 -2.75 -10.19
N SER A 284 -4.43 -2.86 -11.43
CA SER A 284 -5.81 -2.54 -11.82
C SER A 284 -6.21 -3.43 -12.98
N VAL A 285 -7.40 -3.97 -12.92
CA VAL A 285 -7.97 -4.83 -13.96
C VAL A 285 -9.01 -4.03 -14.73
N LYS A 286 -8.58 -3.44 -15.86
CA LYS A 286 -9.43 -2.53 -16.67
C LYS A 286 -10.40 -3.26 -17.60
N LYS A 287 -10.17 -4.54 -17.87
CA LYS A 287 -11.03 -5.39 -18.70
C LYS A 287 -11.40 -6.63 -17.92
N CYS A 288 -12.61 -7.12 -18.13
CA CYS A 288 -13.07 -8.35 -17.50
C CYS A 288 -12.12 -9.52 -17.86
N PRO A 289 -11.48 -10.16 -16.86
CA PRO A 289 -10.60 -11.29 -17.11
C PRO A 289 -11.40 -12.48 -17.63
N GLU A 290 -10.72 -13.40 -18.30
CA GLU A 290 -11.31 -14.66 -18.75
C GLU A 290 -11.89 -15.46 -17.58
N GLY A 291 -13.09 -15.99 -17.73
CA GLY A 291 -13.81 -16.74 -16.70
C GLY A 291 -14.47 -15.87 -15.62
N PHE A 292 -14.38 -14.55 -15.71
CA PHE A 292 -15.11 -13.64 -14.84
C PHE A 292 -16.38 -13.10 -15.50
N THR A 293 -17.36 -12.73 -14.68
CA THR A 293 -18.60 -12.05 -15.06
C THR A 293 -18.51 -10.58 -14.70
N VAL A 294 -19.02 -9.71 -15.58
CA VAL A 294 -19.09 -8.27 -15.34
C VAL A 294 -20.24 -7.95 -14.40
N LEU A 295 -19.94 -7.37 -13.25
CA LEU A 295 -20.95 -6.73 -12.39
C LEU A 295 -21.10 -5.25 -12.73
N PHE A 296 -19.98 -4.57 -13.05
CA PHE A 296 -19.99 -3.19 -13.51
C PHE A 296 -18.72 -2.87 -14.32
N ASP A 297 -18.89 -2.37 -15.55
CA ASP A 297 -17.81 -1.93 -16.44
C ASP A 297 -18.04 -0.52 -17.03
N GLY A 298 -18.94 0.25 -16.40
CA GLY A 298 -19.19 1.65 -16.77
C GLY A 298 -20.54 1.91 -17.45
N LYS A 299 -21.36 0.88 -17.71
CA LYS A 299 -22.66 1.02 -18.38
C LYS A 299 -23.75 1.39 -17.39
N PRO A 300 -24.49 2.49 -17.59
CA PRO A 300 -25.52 2.95 -16.65
C PRO A 300 -26.60 1.92 -16.31
N GLU A 301 -27.02 1.13 -17.28
CA GLU A 301 -28.04 0.10 -17.10
C GLU A 301 -27.63 -0.99 -16.11
N GLN A 302 -26.34 -1.22 -15.91
CA GLN A 302 -25.82 -2.22 -14.98
C GLN A 302 -26.12 -1.89 -13.52
N LEU A 303 -26.32 -0.59 -13.18
CA LEU A 303 -26.70 -0.18 -11.82
C LEU A 303 -28.00 -0.85 -11.39
N THR A 304 -29.00 -0.89 -12.24
CA THR A 304 -30.28 -1.53 -11.92
C THR A 304 -30.39 -2.97 -12.42
N ALA A 305 -29.57 -3.39 -13.37
CA ALA A 305 -29.57 -4.79 -13.83
C ALA A 305 -28.93 -5.73 -12.81
N ASN A 306 -27.76 -5.37 -12.27
CA ASN A 306 -26.93 -6.24 -11.42
C ASN A 306 -27.03 -5.93 -9.94
N TRP A 307 -27.52 -4.75 -9.57
CA TRP A 307 -27.51 -4.25 -8.21
C TRP A 307 -28.93 -3.92 -7.72
N LYS A 308 -29.11 -3.96 -6.41
CA LYS A 308 -30.30 -3.61 -5.65
C LYS A 308 -29.92 -2.77 -4.44
N GLY A 309 -30.86 -1.97 -3.93
CA GLY A 309 -30.68 -1.22 -2.71
C GLY A 309 -30.69 -2.11 -1.46
N VAL A 310 -29.95 -1.69 -0.44
CA VAL A 310 -30.04 -2.22 0.93
C VAL A 310 -30.57 -1.12 1.84
N THR A 311 -31.37 -1.46 2.83
CA THR A 311 -31.89 -0.49 3.79
C THR A 311 -31.67 -0.97 5.22
N THR A 312 -31.23 -0.06 6.09
CA THR A 312 -31.14 -0.27 7.54
C THR A 312 -32.49 -0.16 8.24
N ARG A 313 -33.52 0.29 7.51
CA ARG A 313 -34.90 0.37 8.04
C ARG A 313 -35.32 -1.00 8.53
N GLU A 314 -35.80 -1.05 9.80
CA GLU A 314 -36.21 -2.29 10.46
C GLU A 314 -35.10 -3.38 10.48
N LYS A 315 -33.84 -2.97 10.41
CA LYS A 315 -32.67 -3.86 10.36
C LYS A 315 -32.67 -4.83 9.15
N PHE A 316 -33.20 -4.40 8.01
CA PHE A 316 -33.26 -5.24 6.80
C PHE A 316 -31.91 -5.40 6.09
N ASP A 317 -30.92 -4.63 6.49
CA ASP A 317 -29.51 -4.86 6.17
C ASP A 317 -28.95 -6.16 6.80
N ASN A 318 -29.56 -6.63 7.91
CA ASN A 318 -29.21 -7.88 8.55
C ASN A 318 -29.84 -9.08 7.81
N PRO A 319 -29.05 -10.00 7.24
CA PRO A 319 -29.57 -11.18 6.53
C PRO A 319 -30.51 -12.06 7.38
N ILE A 320 -30.26 -12.18 8.69
CA ILE A 320 -31.11 -12.99 9.60
C ILE A 320 -32.53 -12.41 9.64
N VAL A 321 -32.64 -11.09 9.80
CA VAL A 321 -33.93 -10.38 9.85
C VAL A 321 -34.61 -10.47 8.46
N ARG A 322 -33.86 -10.23 7.41
CA ARG A 322 -34.35 -10.26 6.03
C ARG A 322 -34.89 -11.66 5.67
N GLN A 323 -34.14 -12.72 5.98
CA GLN A 323 -34.55 -14.09 5.69
C GLN A 323 -35.75 -14.56 6.51
N ALA A 324 -35.87 -14.10 7.76
CA ALA A 324 -37.00 -14.43 8.63
C ALA A 324 -38.31 -13.70 8.28
N ALA A 325 -38.22 -12.60 7.52
CA ALA A 325 -39.40 -11.83 7.15
C ALA A 325 -40.28 -12.56 6.13
N LYS A 326 -41.63 -12.32 6.23
CA LYS A 326 -42.60 -12.85 5.25
C LYS A 326 -42.28 -12.34 3.83
N PRO A 327 -42.60 -13.12 2.78
CA PRO A 327 -42.29 -12.73 1.38
C PRO A 327 -42.83 -11.34 0.99
N ALA A 328 -44.07 -11.02 1.34
CA ALA A 328 -44.67 -9.72 1.06
C ALA A 328 -43.84 -8.57 1.70
N LYS A 329 -43.49 -8.71 2.99
CA LYS A 329 -42.66 -7.73 3.68
C LYS A 329 -41.28 -7.58 3.03
N ARG A 330 -40.64 -8.67 2.61
CA ARG A 330 -39.37 -8.61 1.88
C ARG A 330 -39.50 -7.83 0.59
N ALA A 331 -40.57 -8.08 -0.18
CA ALA A 331 -40.83 -7.37 -1.42
C ALA A 331 -41.04 -5.87 -1.20
N ASP A 332 -41.82 -5.48 -0.20
CA ASP A 332 -42.09 -4.09 0.13
C ASP A 332 -40.80 -3.37 0.56
N MET A 333 -40.00 -4.01 1.42
CA MET A 333 -38.75 -3.44 1.90
C MET A 333 -37.69 -3.33 0.79
N GLN A 334 -37.63 -4.31 -0.11
CA GLN A 334 -36.73 -4.25 -1.26
C GLN A 334 -37.15 -3.14 -2.22
N LYS A 335 -38.44 -3.01 -2.53
CA LYS A 335 -38.97 -1.91 -3.35
C LYS A 335 -38.60 -0.55 -2.75
N PHE A 336 -38.81 -0.41 -1.46
CA PHE A 336 -38.41 0.81 -0.72
C PHE A 336 -36.90 1.09 -0.85
N ALA A 337 -36.06 0.06 -0.67
CA ALA A 337 -34.61 0.21 -0.76
C ALA A 337 -34.17 0.59 -2.20
N ASP A 338 -34.75 -0.02 -3.22
CA ASP A 338 -34.43 0.25 -4.63
C ASP A 338 -34.83 1.68 -5.04
N GLU A 339 -36.00 2.16 -4.61
CA GLU A 339 -36.46 3.53 -4.86
C GLU A 339 -35.56 4.60 -4.19
N HIS A 340 -34.93 4.26 -3.05
CA HIS A 340 -34.01 5.16 -2.36
C HIS A 340 -32.59 5.06 -2.92
N MET A 341 -32.15 3.86 -3.30
CA MET A 341 -30.85 3.63 -3.89
C MET A 341 -30.59 4.56 -5.09
N VAL A 342 -31.50 4.63 -6.04
CA VAL A 342 -31.35 5.45 -7.27
C VAL A 342 -31.29 6.97 -7.01
N ARG A 343 -31.59 7.41 -5.79
CA ARG A 343 -31.45 8.82 -5.40
C ARG A 343 -30.03 9.18 -5.01
N HIS A 344 -29.28 8.22 -4.52
CA HIS A 344 -27.95 8.40 -3.92
C HIS A 344 -26.83 7.71 -4.69
N TRP A 345 -27.18 6.68 -5.48
CA TRP A 345 -26.26 6.00 -6.36
C TRP A 345 -26.54 6.37 -7.81
N SER A 346 -25.51 6.73 -8.55
CA SER A 346 -25.61 7.11 -9.95
C SER A 346 -24.39 6.63 -10.73
N VAL A 347 -24.51 6.58 -12.06
CA VAL A 347 -23.36 6.34 -12.94
C VAL A 347 -22.95 7.66 -13.57
N ARG A 348 -21.71 8.08 -13.31
CA ARG A 348 -21.13 9.33 -13.80
C ARG A 348 -19.83 9.02 -14.54
N ASN A 349 -19.76 9.34 -15.82
CA ASN A 349 -18.56 9.09 -16.64
C ASN A 349 -18.02 7.65 -16.54
N GLY A 350 -18.92 6.66 -16.57
CA GLY A 350 -18.55 5.25 -16.47
C GLY A 350 -18.13 4.78 -15.08
N VAL A 351 -18.47 5.52 -14.02
CA VAL A 351 -18.14 5.22 -12.63
C VAL A 351 -19.42 5.16 -11.81
N LEU A 352 -19.56 4.16 -10.94
CA LEU A 352 -20.55 4.14 -9.88
C LEU A 352 -20.16 5.17 -8.83
N PHE A 353 -21.04 6.10 -8.55
CA PHE A 353 -20.84 7.17 -7.60
C PHE A 353 -21.92 7.14 -6.51
N PHE A 354 -21.48 7.13 -5.25
CA PHE A 354 -22.30 7.39 -4.08
C PHE A 354 -22.09 8.83 -3.59
N ASP A 355 -23.16 9.55 -3.32
CA ASP A 355 -23.12 10.99 -3.01
C ASP A 355 -22.75 11.34 -1.56
N GLY A 356 -22.55 10.34 -0.68
CA GLY A 356 -22.21 10.55 0.71
C GLY A 356 -23.42 10.76 1.64
N PHE A 357 -24.63 10.45 1.19
CA PHE A 357 -25.84 10.60 2.01
C PHE A 357 -25.81 9.66 3.24
N ARG A 358 -26.01 10.22 4.43
CA ARG A 358 -25.94 9.48 5.70
C ARG A 358 -27.21 8.69 6.04
N GLY A 359 -27.95 8.26 5.05
CA GLY A 359 -29.21 7.53 5.22
C GLY A 359 -29.12 6.02 5.23
N GLY A 360 -27.95 5.43 5.03
CA GLY A 360 -27.73 3.99 5.14
C GLY A 360 -28.29 3.17 3.97
N TYR A 361 -28.01 3.55 2.72
CA TYR A 361 -28.42 2.82 1.52
C TYR A 361 -27.22 2.26 0.78
N SER A 362 -26.74 1.10 1.22
CA SER A 362 -25.70 0.34 0.52
C SER A 362 -26.23 -0.25 -0.80
N LEU A 363 -25.31 -0.62 -1.67
CA LEU A 363 -25.61 -1.25 -2.94
C LEU A 363 -25.25 -2.73 -2.85
N ALA A 364 -26.18 -3.63 -3.10
CA ALA A 364 -25.94 -5.07 -3.05
C ALA A 364 -26.10 -5.73 -4.42
N THR A 365 -25.40 -6.84 -4.64
CA THR A 365 -25.63 -7.68 -5.81
C THR A 365 -27.03 -8.28 -5.76
N LYS A 366 -27.71 -8.38 -6.92
CA LYS A 366 -28.99 -9.09 -7.04
C LYS A 366 -28.82 -10.59 -6.88
N LYS A 367 -27.69 -11.12 -7.35
CA LYS A 367 -27.30 -12.51 -7.20
C LYS A 367 -26.55 -12.71 -5.89
N ASP A 368 -26.78 -13.82 -5.23
CA ASP A 368 -26.04 -14.29 -4.07
C ASP A 368 -24.84 -15.14 -4.51
N TYR A 369 -23.76 -15.10 -3.75
CA TYR A 369 -22.51 -15.81 -4.05
C TYR A 369 -22.08 -16.70 -2.88
N LYS A 370 -21.47 -17.84 -3.21
CA LYS A 370 -20.88 -18.79 -2.25
C LYS A 370 -19.38 -18.56 -2.15
N ASP A 371 -18.63 -19.26 -2.95
CA ASP A 371 -17.18 -19.13 -3.07
C ASP A 371 -16.89 -18.34 -4.34
N PHE A 372 -16.03 -17.34 -4.24
CA PHE A 372 -15.80 -16.43 -5.37
C PHE A 372 -14.42 -15.78 -5.32
N GLU A 373 -14.05 -15.25 -6.45
CA GLU A 373 -12.97 -14.30 -6.61
C GLU A 373 -13.51 -13.05 -7.32
N MET A 374 -13.16 -11.86 -6.83
CA MET A 374 -13.63 -10.61 -7.43
C MET A 374 -12.53 -9.56 -7.51
N PHE A 375 -12.67 -8.69 -8.50
CA PHE A 375 -11.94 -7.44 -8.60
C PHE A 375 -12.90 -6.27 -8.44
N VAL A 376 -12.45 -5.22 -7.77
CA VAL A 376 -13.19 -3.97 -7.65
C VAL A 376 -12.22 -2.80 -7.49
N ASP A 377 -12.33 -1.81 -8.38
CA ASP A 377 -11.66 -0.53 -8.19
C ASP A 377 -12.55 0.38 -7.35
N TRP A 378 -11.94 1.06 -6.39
CA TRP A 378 -12.61 2.02 -5.53
C TRP A 378 -11.73 3.25 -5.27
N ARG A 379 -12.36 4.38 -4.98
CA ARG A 379 -11.67 5.56 -4.41
C ARG A 379 -12.61 6.33 -3.48
N ILE A 380 -12.08 6.74 -2.34
CA ILE A 380 -12.74 7.71 -1.46
C ILE A 380 -12.41 9.12 -1.93
N LEU A 381 -13.35 10.04 -1.75
CA LEU A 381 -13.24 11.42 -2.25
C LEU A 381 -13.07 12.45 -1.13
N SER A 382 -13.16 12.02 0.12
CA SER A 382 -12.97 12.86 1.30
C SER A 382 -11.86 12.35 2.19
N VAL A 383 -11.10 13.26 2.76
CA VAL A 383 -10.21 12.97 3.90
C VAL A 383 -11.09 12.45 5.03
N THR A 384 -10.62 11.40 5.72
CA THR A 384 -11.40 10.65 6.72
C THR A 384 -12.56 9.82 6.17
N GLY A 385 -12.66 9.67 4.84
CA GLY A 385 -13.70 8.87 4.20
C GLY A 385 -13.69 7.41 4.63
N ASP A 386 -14.87 6.82 4.74
CA ASP A 386 -15.11 5.44 5.18
C ASP A 386 -16.11 4.74 4.25
N SER A 387 -15.84 3.47 3.94
CA SER A 387 -16.67 2.58 3.14
C SER A 387 -16.23 1.12 3.40
N GLY A 388 -16.69 0.18 2.59
CA GLY A 388 -16.28 -1.22 2.67
C GLY A 388 -17.00 -2.13 1.71
N LEU A 389 -16.53 -3.39 1.63
CA LEU A 389 -17.22 -4.47 0.96
C LEU A 389 -17.77 -5.44 1.99
N TYR A 390 -19.06 -5.76 1.93
CA TYR A 390 -19.64 -6.85 2.69
C TYR A 390 -19.55 -8.12 1.86
N LEU A 391 -19.01 -9.16 2.44
CA LEU A 391 -18.88 -10.46 1.79
C LEU A 391 -19.94 -11.40 2.36
N ARG A 392 -20.78 -11.93 1.49
CA ARG A 392 -21.90 -12.78 1.88
C ARG A 392 -22.74 -12.16 3.03
N GLY A 393 -23.14 -10.91 2.82
CA GLY A 393 -24.00 -10.16 3.76
C GLY A 393 -23.36 -9.83 5.10
N SER A 394 -22.07 -10.09 5.31
CA SER A 394 -21.36 -9.76 6.55
C SER A 394 -20.33 -8.65 6.34
N PRO A 395 -20.34 -7.57 7.15
CA PRO A 395 -19.31 -6.54 7.11
C PRO A 395 -17.98 -7.07 7.68
N GLN A 396 -16.83 -6.58 7.28
CA GLN A 396 -16.54 -5.91 6.03
C GLN A 396 -15.05 -6.07 5.69
N VAL A 397 -14.73 -6.03 4.40
CA VAL A 397 -13.41 -5.67 3.91
C VAL A 397 -13.34 -4.16 3.94
N GLN A 398 -12.56 -3.59 4.83
CA GLN A 398 -12.55 -2.16 5.15
C GLN A 398 -11.99 -1.32 4.00
N ILE A 399 -12.63 -0.16 3.76
CA ILE A 399 -12.13 0.93 2.91
C ILE A 399 -12.14 2.20 3.76
N TRP A 400 -10.99 2.86 3.91
CA TRP A 400 -10.89 4.12 4.64
C TRP A 400 -9.68 4.96 4.22
N ASP A 401 -9.53 6.13 4.84
CA ASP A 401 -8.34 6.96 4.68
C ASP A 401 -7.21 6.45 5.58
N ALA A 402 -6.42 5.53 5.06
CA ALA A 402 -5.31 4.92 5.77
C ALA A 402 -4.15 5.88 6.07
N HIS A 403 -4.09 7.01 5.39
CA HIS A 403 -2.95 7.93 5.45
C HIS A 403 -3.13 9.08 6.45
N ASN A 404 -4.34 9.63 6.55
CA ASN A 404 -4.56 10.84 7.34
C ASN A 404 -5.18 10.58 8.72
N GLN A 405 -6.02 9.57 8.86
CA GLN A 405 -6.76 9.33 10.09
C GLN A 405 -6.41 8.03 10.79
N TRP A 406 -6.49 6.91 10.08
CA TRP A 406 -6.47 5.61 10.74
C TRP A 406 -5.07 5.03 10.89
N HIS A 407 -4.16 5.37 9.97
CA HIS A 407 -2.79 4.82 9.90
C HIS A 407 -2.74 3.28 9.90
N ILE A 408 -3.81 2.67 9.44
CA ILE A 408 -4.01 1.23 9.26
C ILE A 408 -4.51 1.05 7.84
N GLY A 409 -3.97 0.08 7.08
CA GLY A 409 -4.34 -0.17 5.69
C GLY A 409 -5.80 -0.58 5.53
N SER A 410 -6.39 -0.21 4.38
CA SER A 410 -7.65 -0.80 3.92
C SER A 410 -7.49 -2.29 3.61
N GLY A 411 -8.59 -2.99 3.50
CA GLY A 411 -8.64 -4.42 3.19
C GLY A 411 -8.78 -5.32 4.41
N GLY A 412 -8.49 -4.84 5.62
CA GLY A 412 -8.67 -5.61 6.85
C GLY A 412 -10.12 -6.07 7.05
N LEU A 413 -10.30 -7.20 7.77
CA LEU A 413 -11.62 -7.72 8.14
C LEU A 413 -12.08 -7.06 9.45
N TYR A 414 -12.28 -5.75 9.39
CA TYR A 414 -12.39 -4.84 10.53
C TYR A 414 -13.36 -5.25 11.65
N ASN A 415 -14.43 -5.95 11.30
CA ASN A 415 -15.42 -6.38 12.28
C ASN A 415 -15.11 -7.73 12.94
N ASN A 416 -14.03 -8.41 12.60
CA ASN A 416 -13.59 -9.60 13.30
C ASN A 416 -13.28 -9.31 14.78
N LYS A 417 -13.46 -10.29 15.66
CA LYS A 417 -13.19 -10.18 17.10
C LYS A 417 -12.27 -11.27 17.61
N LYS A 418 -12.27 -12.46 16.99
CA LYS A 418 -11.45 -13.61 17.36
C LYS A 418 -10.30 -13.84 16.38
N ASN A 419 -10.54 -13.52 15.12
CA ASN A 419 -9.56 -13.63 14.04
C ASN A 419 -8.96 -12.26 13.74
N PRO A 420 -7.81 -12.19 13.06
CA PRO A 420 -7.21 -10.91 12.65
C PRO A 420 -8.20 -9.98 11.96
N ASP A 421 -8.19 -8.72 12.35
CA ASP A 421 -9.12 -7.68 11.89
C ASP A 421 -8.44 -6.61 11.05
N LYS A 422 -7.11 -6.51 11.11
CA LYS A 422 -6.32 -5.47 10.45
C LYS A 422 -5.65 -5.97 9.18
N ALA A 423 -5.42 -5.05 8.25
CA ALA A 423 -4.57 -5.31 7.10
C ALA A 423 -3.12 -5.57 7.54
N LEU A 424 -2.43 -6.48 6.85
CA LEU A 424 -1.02 -6.82 7.10
C LEU A 424 -0.08 -5.64 6.87
N THR A 425 -0.48 -4.71 6.02
CA THR A 425 0.30 -3.51 5.67
C THR A 425 -0.60 -2.44 5.08
N ILE A 426 -0.10 -1.22 4.95
CA ILE A 426 -0.79 -0.14 4.24
C ILE A 426 -0.35 -0.20 2.77
N ALA A 427 -1.27 -0.54 1.88
CA ALA A 427 -1.06 -0.58 0.43
C ALA A 427 -1.97 0.41 -0.32
N ASP A 428 -2.62 1.28 0.41
CA ASP A 428 -3.57 2.27 -0.08
C ASP A 428 -2.87 3.36 -0.89
N ASN A 429 -3.50 3.77 -1.98
CA ASN A 429 -3.20 5.03 -2.63
C ASN A 429 -3.82 6.19 -1.83
N LEU A 430 -3.31 7.40 -2.03
CA LEU A 430 -3.85 8.60 -1.38
C LEU A 430 -5.32 8.85 -1.75
N VAL A 431 -6.04 9.53 -0.86
CA VAL A 431 -7.41 10.01 -1.11
C VAL A 431 -7.54 10.65 -2.49
N GLY A 432 -8.61 10.34 -3.21
CA GLY A 432 -8.84 10.79 -4.59
C GLY A 432 -8.19 9.94 -5.66
N ASN A 433 -7.31 9.01 -5.31
CA ASN A 433 -6.71 8.06 -6.26
C ASN A 433 -7.41 6.70 -6.23
N TRP A 434 -7.40 6.01 -7.36
CA TRP A 434 -7.99 4.70 -7.50
C TRP A 434 -7.17 3.62 -6.81
N ASN A 435 -7.85 2.78 -6.05
CA ASN A 435 -7.36 1.54 -5.47
C ASN A 435 -8.05 0.35 -6.13
N THR A 436 -7.38 -0.78 -6.19
CA THR A 436 -7.93 -2.03 -6.69
C THR A 436 -7.89 -3.09 -5.61
N PHE A 437 -9.03 -3.62 -5.22
CA PHE A 437 -9.11 -4.88 -4.49
C PHE A 437 -9.19 -6.07 -5.44
N ARG A 438 -8.46 -7.12 -5.11
CA ARG A 438 -8.74 -8.50 -5.49
C ARG A 438 -9.14 -9.22 -4.21
N VAL A 439 -10.34 -9.76 -4.16
CA VAL A 439 -10.86 -10.49 -3.00
C VAL A 439 -11.16 -11.92 -3.42
N LYS A 440 -10.65 -12.90 -2.67
CA LYS A 440 -10.99 -14.30 -2.83
C LYS A 440 -11.62 -14.80 -1.54
N MET A 441 -12.75 -15.49 -1.64
CA MET A 441 -13.43 -16.12 -0.52
C MET A 441 -13.76 -17.56 -0.83
N VAL A 442 -13.28 -18.49 0.01
CA VAL A 442 -13.56 -19.93 -0.10
C VAL A 442 -13.93 -20.44 1.29
N GLY A 443 -15.14 -21.00 1.42
CA GLY A 443 -15.68 -21.30 2.73
C GLY A 443 -15.74 -20.03 3.59
N GLU A 444 -15.15 -20.06 4.77
CA GLU A 444 -15.06 -18.91 5.67
C GLU A 444 -13.78 -18.09 5.48
N LYS A 445 -12.87 -18.57 4.62
CA LYS A 445 -11.54 -18.01 4.45
C LYS A 445 -11.52 -16.93 3.39
N VAL A 446 -10.86 -15.81 3.73
CA VAL A 446 -10.73 -14.63 2.88
C VAL A 446 -9.26 -14.30 2.66
N TRP A 447 -8.94 -13.97 1.42
CA TRP A 447 -7.70 -13.34 1.00
C TRP A 447 -8.05 -12.01 0.35
N VAL A 448 -7.33 -10.97 0.69
CA VAL A 448 -7.49 -9.64 0.09
C VAL A 448 -6.14 -9.15 -0.39
N TRP A 449 -6.09 -8.74 -1.64
CA TRP A 449 -4.97 -7.98 -2.20
C TRP A 449 -5.44 -6.56 -2.47
N LEU A 450 -4.67 -5.60 -2.03
CA LEU A 450 -4.88 -4.19 -2.31
C LEU A 450 -3.74 -3.67 -3.19
N ASN A 451 -4.08 -3.16 -4.37
CA ASN A 451 -3.09 -2.68 -5.35
C ASN A 451 -2.02 -3.74 -5.69
N GLY A 452 -2.43 -5.01 -5.75
CA GLY A 452 -1.57 -6.16 -6.02
C GLY A 452 -0.74 -6.63 -4.81
N GLN A 453 -0.94 -6.09 -3.62
CA GLN A 453 -0.27 -6.51 -2.38
C GLN A 453 -1.22 -7.26 -1.48
N LEU A 454 -0.80 -8.44 -0.99
CA LEU A 454 -1.58 -9.22 -0.03
C LEU A 454 -1.69 -8.47 1.30
N VAL A 455 -2.91 -8.14 1.70
CA VAL A 455 -3.21 -7.41 2.94
C VAL A 455 -4.04 -8.23 3.93
N VAL A 456 -4.70 -9.28 3.47
CA VAL A 456 -5.33 -10.31 4.32
C VAL A 456 -5.00 -11.68 3.74
N ASP A 457 -4.44 -12.56 4.56
CA ASP A 457 -4.06 -13.90 4.16
C ASP A 457 -4.84 -14.95 4.94
N ASN A 458 -5.59 -15.79 4.21
CA ASN A 458 -6.27 -16.98 4.71
C ASN A 458 -7.02 -16.78 6.05
N THR A 459 -7.63 -15.61 6.22
CA THR A 459 -8.26 -15.21 7.48
C THR A 459 -9.74 -15.57 7.48
N THR A 460 -10.24 -16.12 8.58
CA THR A 460 -11.67 -16.38 8.75
C THR A 460 -12.46 -15.09 8.88
N LEU A 461 -13.48 -14.90 8.04
CA LEU A 461 -14.47 -13.83 8.21
C LEU A 461 -15.55 -14.30 9.19
N GLU A 462 -15.74 -13.54 10.25
CA GLU A 462 -16.73 -13.84 11.26
C GLU A 462 -18.13 -13.33 10.88
N ASN A 463 -19.16 -14.06 11.29
CA ASN A 463 -20.53 -13.57 11.17
C ASN A 463 -20.77 -12.39 12.12
N TYR A 464 -20.87 -11.19 11.56
CA TYR A 464 -21.09 -9.96 12.32
C TYR A 464 -22.43 -9.94 13.04
N TRP A 465 -23.45 -10.50 12.43
CA TRP A 465 -24.83 -10.43 12.92
C TRP A 465 -25.15 -11.45 14.01
N ASP A 466 -24.45 -12.59 14.00
CA ASP A 466 -24.54 -13.62 15.03
C ASP A 466 -23.18 -14.32 15.21
N ARG A 467 -22.42 -13.89 16.19
CA ARG A 467 -21.07 -14.39 16.49
C ARG A 467 -21.02 -15.85 16.93
N SER A 468 -22.18 -16.45 17.23
CA SER A 468 -22.26 -17.87 17.59
C SER A 468 -22.36 -18.79 16.36
N ARG A 469 -22.59 -18.24 15.17
CA ARG A 469 -22.76 -18.96 13.92
C ARG A 469 -21.62 -18.70 12.95
N PRO A 470 -21.34 -19.67 12.06
CA PRO A 470 -20.44 -19.43 10.93
C PRO A 470 -21.01 -18.34 10.01
N ILE A 471 -20.17 -17.84 9.09
CA ILE A 471 -20.61 -16.95 8.03
C ILE A 471 -21.72 -17.61 7.17
N PHE A 472 -22.60 -16.80 6.61
CA PHE A 472 -23.63 -17.33 5.69
C PHE A 472 -23.00 -18.13 4.56
N PRO A 473 -23.51 -19.33 4.24
CA PRO A 473 -22.92 -20.16 3.20
C PRO A 473 -23.06 -19.56 1.79
N ILE A 474 -24.10 -18.78 1.58
CA ILE A 474 -24.41 -18.05 0.33
C ILE A 474 -25.20 -16.80 0.68
N GLU A 475 -24.81 -15.65 0.18
CA GLU A 475 -25.47 -14.36 0.37
C GLU A 475 -24.90 -13.30 -0.61
N GLN A 476 -25.53 -12.14 -0.65
CA GLN A 476 -25.14 -11.01 -1.49
C GLN A 476 -23.78 -10.42 -1.11
N ILE A 477 -23.15 -9.72 -2.06
CA ILE A 477 -21.99 -8.86 -1.85
C ILE A 477 -22.47 -7.41 -1.85
N GLU A 478 -21.94 -6.57 -0.94
CA GLU A 478 -22.41 -5.19 -0.80
C GLU A 478 -21.25 -4.20 -0.92
N LEU A 479 -21.55 -3.07 -1.56
CA LEU A 479 -20.73 -1.85 -1.52
C LEU A 479 -21.34 -0.95 -0.44
N GLN A 480 -20.60 -0.74 0.65
CA GLN A 480 -21.09 -0.01 1.80
C GLN A 480 -21.21 1.50 1.53
N CYS A 481 -22.31 2.10 1.95
CA CYS A 481 -22.40 3.54 2.16
C CYS A 481 -22.20 3.86 3.64
N HIS A 482 -21.23 4.73 3.96
CA HIS A 482 -20.94 5.12 5.35
C HIS A 482 -21.09 6.63 5.59
N GLY A 483 -21.67 7.35 4.64
CA GLY A 483 -21.90 8.79 4.75
C GLY A 483 -20.79 9.66 4.16
N ASP A 484 -19.87 9.05 3.43
CA ASP A 484 -18.83 9.72 2.67
C ASP A 484 -18.96 9.41 1.18
N PRO A 485 -18.67 10.36 0.30
CA PRO A 485 -18.70 10.10 -1.14
C PRO A 485 -17.61 9.11 -1.53
N VAL A 486 -18.03 8.09 -2.28
CA VAL A 486 -17.14 7.02 -2.76
C VAL A 486 -17.48 6.65 -4.19
N GLU A 487 -16.49 6.23 -4.92
CA GLU A 487 -16.63 5.78 -6.31
C GLU A 487 -16.12 4.35 -6.47
N PHE A 488 -16.81 3.60 -7.37
CA PHE A 488 -16.44 2.25 -7.76
C PHE A 488 -16.46 2.09 -9.29
N ARG A 489 -15.61 1.20 -9.82
CA ARG A 489 -15.57 0.82 -11.23
C ARG A 489 -14.92 -0.56 -11.40
N ASN A 490 -14.94 -1.11 -12.61
CA ASN A 490 -14.23 -2.35 -12.96
C ASN A 490 -14.54 -3.48 -11.97
N ILE A 491 -15.84 -3.78 -11.77
CA ILE A 491 -16.27 -4.81 -10.81
C ILE A 491 -16.53 -6.10 -11.59
N PHE A 492 -15.67 -7.09 -11.34
CA PHE A 492 -15.70 -8.38 -12.01
C PHE A 492 -15.70 -9.49 -10.96
N ILE A 493 -16.45 -10.57 -11.20
CA ILE A 493 -16.56 -11.68 -10.26
C ILE A 493 -16.49 -13.01 -10.98
N LYS A 494 -15.85 -13.99 -10.33
CA LYS A 494 -15.79 -15.38 -10.76
C LYS A 494 -16.26 -16.27 -9.61
N GLU A 495 -17.22 -17.14 -9.86
CA GLU A 495 -17.60 -18.20 -8.92
C GLU A 495 -16.56 -19.33 -8.97
N LEU A 496 -16.22 -19.89 -7.80
CA LEU A 496 -15.20 -20.92 -7.61
C LEU A 496 -15.81 -22.28 -7.29
#